data_3204cafe9456989744e4fa80a2817ee2
#
_entry.id   3204cafe9456989744e4fa80a2817ee2
#
_cell.length_a   1.000
_cell.length_b   1.000
_cell.length_c   1.000
_cell.angle_alpha   90.00
_cell.angle_beta   90.00
_cell.angle_gamma   90.00
#
_symmetry.space_group_name_H-M   'P 1'
#
loop_
_entity.id
_entity.type
_entity.pdbx_description
1 polymer ?
#
loop_
_entity_poly.entity_id
_entity_poly.type
_entity_poly.pdbx_seq_one_letter_code
_entity_poly.pdbx_strand_id
1 'polypeptide(L)'
;MDAVFDAYVVDKEGRGAITAGLARCPIDELKSPGVLIRVQYSSLNYKDALAARGEPGIVKRFPHVPGIDAAGVRADDPAAGAVLVTGYGLGTEVWGGYGDYIRVPDDWIIPIPAGLTARDSMVLGTAGLTAALCVDALLRAGLDPARGEILVTGATGGVGTLAISLLVKLGFTVAALTRKPAAEAYFRGLGVARVVAPTDGGASDKALHKAQWAAAIDTVGGEVLADVLKAVGYGGAVAACGMAAGTRFQGSVFPFILRGVRLLGIDSVQCPRAVRDELWARLAGPWRLSHLADIEQVVDRQHLGPAITALLQGTRTGRTLVVVTGEPV
;
A
#
# COMPACT_ATOMS: atom_id res chain seq x y z
N MET A 1 -35.49 15.97 -4.99
CA MET A 1 -34.50 16.08 -3.89
C MET A 1 -33.19 15.54 -4.44
N ASP A 2 -32.22 16.42 -4.55
CA ASP A 2 -30.90 15.98 -5.03
C ASP A 2 -30.35 15.00 -4.01
N ALA A 3 -30.00 13.80 -4.47
CA ALA A 3 -29.44 12.78 -3.61
C ALA A 3 -28.09 13.28 -3.05
N VAL A 4 -27.92 13.22 -1.74
CA VAL A 4 -26.70 13.65 -1.04
C VAL A 4 -26.09 12.47 -0.29
N PHE A 5 -24.78 12.51 -0.07
CA PHE A 5 -24.02 11.49 0.65
C PHE A 5 -22.95 12.13 1.53
N ASP A 6 -22.47 11.38 2.50
CA ASP A 6 -21.41 11.84 3.40
C ASP A 6 -20.02 11.44 2.87
N ALA A 7 -19.08 12.38 2.95
CA ALA A 7 -17.69 12.16 2.53
C ALA A 7 -16.71 12.90 3.43
N TYR A 8 -15.49 12.38 3.57
CA TYR A 8 -14.36 13.11 4.13
C TYR A 8 -13.75 13.98 3.04
N VAL A 9 -14.07 15.25 3.06
CA VAL A 9 -13.70 16.23 2.03
C VAL A 9 -12.45 16.97 2.44
N VAL A 10 -11.55 17.13 1.50
CA VAL A 10 -10.37 18.02 1.59
C VAL A 10 -10.64 19.21 0.69
N ASP A 11 -10.54 20.40 1.23
CA ASP A 11 -10.77 21.64 0.48
C ASP A 11 -9.63 22.64 0.68
N LYS A 12 -9.57 23.60 -0.22
CA LYS A 12 -8.57 24.66 -0.22
C LYS A 12 -9.21 25.99 -0.55
N GLU A 13 -9.30 26.88 0.44
CA GLU A 13 -9.80 28.22 0.27
C GLU A 13 -8.78 29.11 -0.48
N GLY A 14 -8.97 29.27 -1.79
CA GLY A 14 -8.09 30.10 -2.62
C GLY A 14 -6.64 29.66 -2.61
N ARG A 15 -5.72 30.55 -2.15
CA ARG A 15 -4.31 30.23 -1.86
C ARG A 15 -4.08 29.87 -0.39
N GLY A 16 -5.16 29.65 0.37
CA GLY A 16 -5.17 29.49 1.82
C GLY A 16 -4.84 28.08 2.32
N ALA A 17 -5.18 27.86 3.58
CA ALA A 17 -4.94 26.61 4.28
C ALA A 17 -5.81 25.49 3.71
N ILE A 18 -5.28 24.27 3.78
CA ILE A 18 -6.05 23.05 3.51
C ILE A 18 -6.93 22.77 4.73
N THR A 19 -8.19 22.53 4.47
CA THR A 19 -9.17 22.04 5.45
C THR A 19 -9.59 20.63 5.09
N ALA A 20 -9.88 19.80 6.09
CA ALA A 20 -10.34 18.45 5.87
C ALA A 20 -11.34 18.03 6.95
N GLY A 21 -12.42 17.36 6.55
CA GLY A 21 -13.46 16.93 7.48
C GLY A 21 -14.65 16.30 6.79
N LEU A 22 -15.63 15.83 7.58
CA LEU A 22 -16.88 15.30 7.06
C LEU A 22 -17.75 16.41 6.50
N ALA A 23 -18.33 16.17 5.32
CA ALA A 23 -19.26 17.04 4.66
C ALA A 23 -20.32 16.23 3.90
N ARG A 24 -21.51 16.85 3.71
CA ARG A 24 -22.57 16.31 2.86
C ARG A 24 -22.39 16.85 1.45
N CYS A 25 -22.31 15.95 0.49
CA CYS A 25 -22.01 16.26 -0.91
C CYS A 25 -23.17 15.82 -1.81
N PRO A 26 -23.52 16.61 -2.84
CA PRO A 26 -24.46 16.17 -3.88
C PRO A 26 -23.86 14.98 -4.66
N ILE A 27 -24.70 14.01 -5.03
CA ILE A 27 -24.26 12.85 -5.83
C ILE A 27 -23.70 13.27 -7.19
N ASP A 28 -24.16 14.40 -7.72
CA ASP A 28 -23.73 14.96 -9.01
C ASP A 28 -22.29 15.51 -8.99
N GLU A 29 -21.68 15.67 -7.81
CA GLU A 29 -20.24 15.97 -7.71
C GLU A 29 -19.36 14.79 -8.11
N LEU A 30 -19.91 13.58 -8.17
CA LEU A 30 -19.23 12.42 -8.73
C LEU A 30 -19.22 12.50 -10.27
N LYS A 31 -18.41 13.40 -10.81
CA LYS A 31 -18.36 13.77 -12.24
C LYS A 31 -17.66 12.76 -13.14
N SER A 32 -16.99 11.74 -12.57
CA SER A 32 -16.37 10.68 -13.36
C SER A 32 -17.43 9.90 -14.14
N PRO A 33 -17.20 9.52 -15.40
CA PRO A 33 -18.07 8.57 -16.08
C PRO A 33 -17.94 7.18 -15.45
N GLY A 34 -18.99 6.36 -15.59
CA GLY A 34 -18.93 4.94 -15.21
C GLY A 34 -19.92 4.55 -14.12
N VAL A 35 -19.57 3.53 -13.38
CA VAL A 35 -20.42 2.83 -12.43
C VAL A 35 -20.39 3.52 -11.08
N LEU A 36 -21.56 3.67 -10.47
CA LEU A 36 -21.71 4.12 -9.10
C LEU A 36 -21.56 2.92 -8.14
N ILE A 37 -20.66 3.04 -7.18
CA ILE A 37 -20.43 2.02 -6.14
C ILE A 37 -20.76 2.62 -4.79
N ARG A 38 -21.60 1.93 -4.00
CA ARG A 38 -21.79 2.23 -2.58
C ARG A 38 -20.65 1.60 -1.80
N VAL A 39 -19.82 2.44 -1.21
CA VAL A 39 -18.60 2.04 -0.49
C VAL A 39 -18.95 1.53 0.90
N GLN A 40 -18.49 0.37 1.24
CA GLN A 40 -18.60 -0.21 2.59
C GLN A 40 -17.32 0.03 3.40
N TYR A 41 -16.18 -0.24 2.78
CA TYR A 41 -14.86 -0.11 3.40
C TYR A 41 -13.88 0.56 2.45
N SER A 42 -12.91 1.22 3.04
CA SER A 42 -11.72 1.78 2.38
C SER A 42 -10.48 1.43 3.20
N SER A 43 -9.33 1.94 2.83
CA SER A 43 -8.10 1.82 3.60
C SER A 43 -7.32 3.11 3.64
N LEU A 44 -6.48 3.31 4.64
CA LEU A 44 -5.59 4.47 4.70
C LEU A 44 -4.20 4.09 4.22
N ASN A 45 -3.75 4.75 3.17
CA ASN A 45 -2.42 4.62 2.59
C ASN A 45 -1.64 5.94 2.69
N TYR A 46 -0.33 5.89 2.49
CA TYR A 46 0.53 7.07 2.53
C TYR A 46 0.11 8.15 1.51
N LYS A 47 -0.33 7.71 0.32
CA LYS A 47 -0.84 8.60 -0.74
C LYS A 47 -2.12 9.33 -0.30
N ASP A 48 -3.01 8.68 0.43
CA ASP A 48 -4.22 9.30 0.98
C ASP A 48 -3.89 10.37 2.01
N ALA A 49 -2.87 10.10 2.84
CA ALA A 49 -2.41 11.07 3.81
C ALA A 49 -1.78 12.31 3.16
N LEU A 50 -1.05 12.14 2.05
CA LEU A 50 -0.56 13.25 1.23
C LEU A 50 -1.72 14.01 0.55
N ALA A 51 -2.70 13.30 0.01
CA ALA A 51 -3.90 13.90 -0.58
C ALA A 51 -4.67 14.74 0.45
N ALA A 52 -4.84 14.23 1.66
CA ALA A 52 -5.50 14.95 2.76
C ALA A 52 -4.74 16.20 3.22
N ARG A 53 -3.46 16.30 2.92
CA ARG A 53 -2.66 17.51 3.12
C ARG A 53 -2.62 18.45 1.91
N GLY A 54 -3.33 18.09 0.84
CA GLY A 54 -3.33 18.87 -0.40
C GLY A 54 -1.96 18.93 -1.09
N GLU A 55 -1.16 17.85 -0.96
CA GLU A 55 0.19 17.80 -1.55
C GLU A 55 0.14 18.04 -3.05
N PRO A 56 0.85 19.07 -3.57
CA PRO A 56 0.93 19.34 -4.99
C PRO A 56 1.50 18.14 -5.74
N GLY A 57 0.83 17.62 -6.71
CA GLY A 57 1.23 16.40 -7.44
C GLY A 57 0.40 15.17 -7.08
N ILE A 58 -0.33 15.20 -5.95
CA ILE A 58 -1.30 14.16 -5.59
C ILE A 58 -2.71 14.65 -5.91
N VAL A 59 -3.11 15.83 -5.41
CA VAL A 59 -4.42 16.44 -5.65
C VAL A 59 -4.26 17.71 -6.48
N LYS A 60 -4.97 17.78 -7.60
CA LYS A 60 -4.90 18.92 -8.54
C LYS A 60 -6.13 19.83 -8.45
N ARG A 61 -7.24 19.34 -7.94
CA ARG A 61 -8.53 20.06 -7.90
C ARG A 61 -9.16 19.90 -6.53
N PHE A 62 -9.77 20.97 -6.03
CA PHE A 62 -10.50 21.02 -4.78
C PHE A 62 -11.93 21.53 -5.05
N PRO A 63 -12.95 21.13 -4.25
CA PRO A 63 -12.86 20.13 -3.18
C PRO A 63 -12.54 18.72 -3.72
N HIS A 64 -11.95 17.88 -2.86
CA HIS A 64 -11.54 16.52 -3.21
C HIS A 64 -11.87 15.53 -2.10
N VAL A 65 -12.14 14.27 -2.45
CA VAL A 65 -12.32 13.15 -1.51
C VAL A 65 -11.19 12.16 -1.71
N PRO A 66 -10.29 11.98 -0.74
CA PRO A 66 -9.24 10.97 -0.80
C PRO A 66 -9.77 9.52 -0.68
N GLY A 67 -8.86 8.56 -0.67
CA GLY A 67 -9.14 7.13 -0.56
C GLY A 67 -8.86 6.42 -1.89
N ILE A 68 -7.62 5.95 -2.08
CA ILE A 68 -7.19 5.24 -3.31
C ILE A 68 -7.67 3.79 -3.37
N ASP A 69 -8.38 3.34 -2.35
CA ASP A 69 -8.97 2.01 -2.22
C ASP A 69 -10.44 2.13 -1.86
N ALA A 70 -11.28 1.25 -2.41
CA ALA A 70 -12.67 1.12 -2.04
C ALA A 70 -13.16 -0.31 -2.24
N ALA A 71 -14.01 -0.80 -1.34
CA ALA A 71 -14.78 -2.03 -1.53
C ALA A 71 -16.24 -1.78 -1.15
N GLY A 72 -17.15 -2.37 -1.91
CA GLY A 72 -18.58 -2.17 -1.70
C GLY A 72 -19.41 -2.92 -2.74
N VAL A 73 -20.57 -2.37 -3.07
CA VAL A 73 -21.48 -2.97 -4.04
C VAL A 73 -21.86 -1.98 -5.13
N ARG A 74 -22.07 -2.46 -6.32
CA ARG A 74 -22.60 -1.66 -7.43
C ARG A 74 -23.99 -1.16 -7.07
N ALA A 75 -24.25 0.14 -7.29
CA ALA A 75 -25.57 0.72 -6.98
C ALA A 75 -26.63 0.33 -8.02
N ASP A 76 -26.21 0.08 -9.27
CA ASP A 76 -27.07 -0.37 -10.37
C ASP A 76 -27.38 -1.87 -10.33
N ASP A 77 -26.53 -2.68 -9.73
CA ASP A 77 -26.72 -4.13 -9.55
C ASP A 77 -26.10 -4.63 -8.23
N PRO A 78 -26.78 -4.38 -7.08
CA PRO A 78 -26.27 -4.84 -5.78
C PRO A 78 -26.21 -6.38 -5.66
N ALA A 79 -26.97 -7.12 -6.49
CA ALA A 79 -27.00 -8.58 -6.47
C ALA A 79 -25.77 -9.20 -7.17
N ALA A 80 -25.04 -8.45 -7.99
CA ALA A 80 -23.80 -8.92 -8.63
C ALA A 80 -22.65 -9.24 -7.64
N GLY A 81 -22.86 -8.96 -6.34
CA GLY A 81 -21.88 -9.21 -5.30
C GLY A 81 -20.95 -8.02 -5.01
N ALA A 82 -20.03 -8.25 -4.10
CA ALA A 82 -19.09 -7.21 -3.68
C ALA A 82 -17.97 -7.02 -4.71
N VAL A 83 -17.55 -5.77 -4.84
CA VAL A 83 -16.49 -5.33 -5.75
C VAL A 83 -15.43 -4.53 -5.00
N LEU A 84 -14.23 -4.48 -5.56
CA LEU A 84 -13.16 -3.61 -5.09
C LEU A 84 -12.60 -2.76 -6.25
N VAL A 85 -12.04 -1.62 -5.87
CA VAL A 85 -11.28 -0.71 -6.75
C VAL A 85 -10.03 -0.29 -6.01
N THR A 86 -8.86 -0.40 -6.64
CA THR A 86 -7.59 0.06 -6.09
C THR A 86 -6.74 0.74 -7.15
N GLY A 87 -6.08 1.81 -6.81
CA GLY A 87 -5.15 2.50 -7.72
C GLY A 87 -5.83 3.26 -8.86
N TYR A 88 -5.22 3.27 -10.04
CA TYR A 88 -5.58 4.16 -11.15
C TYR A 88 -5.66 5.62 -10.68
N GLY A 89 -6.76 6.33 -10.99
CA GLY A 89 -7.00 7.70 -10.54
C GLY A 89 -7.88 7.86 -9.30
N LEU A 90 -8.29 6.73 -8.66
CA LEU A 90 -9.16 6.80 -7.47
C LEU A 90 -8.49 7.58 -6.34
N GLY A 91 -9.22 8.51 -5.72
CA GLY A 91 -8.73 9.31 -4.60
C GLY A 91 -7.63 10.32 -4.95
N THR A 92 -7.32 10.51 -6.25
CA THR A 92 -6.31 11.47 -6.74
C THR A 92 -6.82 12.30 -7.91
N GLU A 93 -7.40 11.69 -8.93
CA GLU A 93 -7.98 12.34 -10.11
C GLU A 93 -9.51 12.40 -10.03
N VAL A 94 -10.11 11.36 -9.47
CA VAL A 94 -11.53 11.27 -9.15
C VAL A 94 -11.72 11.11 -7.65
N TRP A 95 -12.89 11.44 -7.14
CA TRP A 95 -13.23 11.29 -5.74
C TRP A 95 -13.12 9.84 -5.29
N GLY A 96 -12.50 9.63 -4.12
CA GLY A 96 -12.06 8.34 -3.62
C GLY A 96 -12.94 7.71 -2.56
N GLY A 97 -12.43 6.63 -1.99
CA GLY A 97 -13.13 5.70 -1.10
C GLY A 97 -13.52 6.25 0.27
N TYR A 98 -13.23 7.51 0.60
CA TYR A 98 -13.69 8.12 1.87
C TYR A 98 -15.07 8.79 1.75
N GLY A 99 -15.80 8.57 0.66
CA GLY A 99 -17.21 8.91 0.49
C GLY A 99 -18.10 7.67 0.53
N ASP A 100 -19.40 7.85 0.87
CA ASP A 100 -20.38 6.75 0.81
C ASP A 100 -20.49 6.17 -0.60
N TYR A 101 -20.20 6.99 -1.61
CA TYR A 101 -20.22 6.59 -3.01
C TYR A 101 -18.96 7.04 -3.73
N ILE A 102 -18.57 6.22 -4.70
CA ILE A 102 -17.60 6.56 -5.74
C ILE A 102 -18.23 6.31 -7.11
N ARG A 103 -17.74 7.02 -8.15
CA ARG A 103 -18.09 6.73 -9.54
C ARG A 103 -16.81 6.53 -10.33
N VAL A 104 -16.66 5.36 -10.93
CA VAL A 104 -15.41 4.93 -11.59
C VAL A 104 -15.70 4.23 -12.92
N PRO A 105 -14.77 4.23 -13.87
CA PRO A 105 -14.83 3.39 -15.07
C PRO A 105 -15.02 1.91 -14.71
N ASP A 106 -15.80 1.19 -15.52
CA ASP A 106 -16.12 -0.22 -15.26
C ASP A 106 -14.88 -1.14 -15.31
N ASP A 107 -13.89 -0.79 -16.11
CA ASP A 107 -12.62 -1.51 -16.24
C ASP A 107 -11.71 -1.40 -15.00
N TRP A 108 -11.98 -0.47 -14.07
CA TRP A 108 -11.29 -0.39 -12.77
C TRP A 108 -11.86 -1.35 -11.74
N ILE A 109 -13.08 -1.83 -11.96
CA ILE A 109 -13.83 -2.62 -10.98
C ILE A 109 -13.41 -4.08 -11.04
N ILE A 110 -13.03 -4.64 -9.91
CA ILE A 110 -12.71 -6.06 -9.76
C ILE A 110 -13.77 -6.70 -8.86
N PRO A 111 -14.48 -7.75 -9.33
CA PRO A 111 -15.27 -8.58 -8.44
C PRO A 111 -14.37 -9.16 -7.34
N ILE A 112 -14.80 -9.09 -6.09
CA ILE A 112 -14.00 -9.64 -4.99
C ILE A 112 -13.96 -11.17 -5.16
N PRO A 113 -12.75 -11.76 -5.30
CA PRO A 113 -12.64 -13.20 -5.51
C PRO A 113 -13.17 -13.99 -4.30
N ALA A 114 -13.75 -15.16 -4.55
CA ALA A 114 -14.17 -16.07 -3.50
C ALA A 114 -13.00 -16.37 -2.54
N GLY A 115 -13.25 -16.29 -1.23
CA GLY A 115 -12.24 -16.42 -0.20
C GLY A 115 -11.80 -15.10 0.45
N LEU A 116 -12.21 -13.94 -0.08
CA LEU A 116 -12.06 -12.64 0.55
C LEU A 116 -13.43 -12.00 0.80
N THR A 117 -13.54 -11.25 1.87
CA THR A 117 -14.66 -10.33 2.13
C THR A 117 -14.30 -8.92 1.63
N ALA A 118 -15.29 -8.02 1.55
CA ALA A 118 -15.04 -6.61 1.28
C ALA A 118 -14.09 -5.99 2.33
N ARG A 119 -14.21 -6.42 3.59
CA ARG A 119 -13.33 -6.02 4.68
C ARG A 119 -11.90 -6.52 4.46
N ASP A 120 -11.70 -7.83 4.23
CA ASP A 120 -10.36 -8.40 3.97
C ASP A 120 -9.69 -7.73 2.79
N SER A 121 -10.45 -7.46 1.71
CA SER A 121 -9.93 -6.82 0.52
C SER A 121 -9.44 -5.39 0.78
N MET A 122 -9.99 -4.68 1.78
CA MET A 122 -9.52 -3.35 2.17
C MET A 122 -8.43 -3.37 3.24
N VAL A 123 -8.35 -4.39 4.07
CA VAL A 123 -7.12 -4.62 4.86
C VAL A 123 -5.92 -4.85 3.93
N LEU A 124 -6.09 -5.60 2.87
CA LEU A 124 -5.08 -5.72 1.80
C LEU A 124 -4.92 -4.40 1.04
N GLY A 125 -5.93 -3.95 0.34
CA GLY A 125 -5.95 -2.73 -0.46
C GLY A 125 -4.81 -2.62 -1.46
N THR A 126 -4.46 -1.42 -1.83
CA THR A 126 -3.28 -1.11 -2.65
C THR A 126 -1.99 -1.63 -2.00
N ALA A 127 -1.88 -1.64 -0.66
CA ALA A 127 -0.70 -2.16 0.02
C ALA A 127 -0.52 -3.66 -0.18
N GLY A 128 -1.59 -4.45 -0.13
CA GLY A 128 -1.56 -5.89 -0.38
C GLY A 128 -1.25 -6.23 -1.84
N LEU A 129 -1.88 -5.51 -2.78
CA LEU A 129 -1.55 -5.65 -4.19
C LEU A 129 -0.08 -5.31 -4.47
N THR A 130 0.45 -4.22 -3.87
CA THR A 130 1.85 -3.82 -4.02
C THR A 130 2.79 -4.88 -3.44
N ALA A 131 2.49 -5.40 -2.26
CA ALA A 131 3.27 -6.48 -1.65
C ALA A 131 3.25 -7.75 -2.53
N ALA A 132 2.09 -8.12 -3.08
CA ALA A 132 1.96 -9.24 -4.00
C ALA A 132 2.76 -9.04 -5.30
N LEU A 133 2.73 -7.84 -5.88
CA LEU A 133 3.55 -7.47 -7.05
C LEU A 133 5.05 -7.59 -6.75
N CYS A 134 5.50 -7.10 -5.58
CA CYS A 134 6.89 -7.24 -5.16
C CYS A 134 7.31 -8.71 -5.06
N VAL A 135 6.52 -9.53 -4.39
CA VAL A 135 6.79 -10.96 -4.22
C VAL A 135 6.79 -11.68 -5.58
N ASP A 136 5.78 -11.44 -6.43
CA ASP A 136 5.70 -12.03 -7.76
C ASP A 136 6.90 -11.66 -8.64
N ALA A 137 7.31 -10.39 -8.62
CA ALA A 137 8.47 -9.91 -9.36
C ALA A 137 9.78 -10.59 -8.89
N LEU A 138 9.95 -10.80 -7.58
CA LEU A 138 11.11 -11.51 -7.05
C LEU A 138 11.08 -12.99 -7.41
N LEU A 139 9.93 -13.66 -7.34
CA LEU A 139 9.77 -15.06 -7.77
C LEU A 139 10.10 -15.24 -9.25
N ARG A 140 9.56 -14.37 -10.12
CA ARG A 140 9.90 -14.34 -11.55
C ARG A 140 11.38 -14.04 -11.80
N ALA A 141 12.02 -13.32 -10.89
CA ALA A 141 13.44 -13.07 -10.92
C ALA A 141 14.29 -14.28 -10.41
N GLY A 142 13.67 -15.40 -10.10
CA GLY A 142 14.37 -16.63 -9.65
C GLY A 142 14.69 -16.63 -8.16
N LEU A 143 13.88 -15.92 -7.35
CA LEU A 143 14.00 -16.02 -5.90
C LEU A 143 13.56 -17.42 -5.44
N ASP A 144 14.38 -18.01 -4.58
CA ASP A 144 14.18 -19.33 -4.00
C ASP A 144 14.47 -19.28 -2.49
N PRO A 145 13.70 -19.96 -1.61
CA PRO A 145 13.92 -19.95 -0.16
C PRO A 145 15.31 -20.41 0.26
N ALA A 146 15.94 -21.30 -0.49
CA ALA A 146 17.30 -21.81 -0.19
C ALA A 146 18.41 -20.78 -0.42
N ARG A 147 18.12 -19.64 -1.08
CA ARG A 147 19.13 -18.61 -1.39
C ARG A 147 19.51 -17.73 -0.21
N GLY A 148 18.75 -17.74 0.88
CA GLY A 148 19.04 -16.97 2.09
C GLY A 148 17.95 -15.98 2.46
N GLU A 149 18.28 -15.05 3.36
CA GLU A 149 17.34 -14.08 3.92
C GLU A 149 16.93 -13.02 2.91
N ILE A 150 15.68 -12.62 3.01
CA ILE A 150 15.10 -11.48 2.28
C ILE A 150 14.94 -10.32 3.24
N LEU A 151 15.45 -9.14 2.86
CA LEU A 151 15.24 -7.92 3.62
C LEU A 151 13.96 -7.22 3.18
N VAL A 152 13.16 -6.76 4.16
CA VAL A 152 12.02 -5.87 3.91
C VAL A 152 12.27 -4.55 4.64
N THR A 153 12.38 -3.45 3.90
CA THR A 153 12.52 -2.11 4.47
C THR A 153 11.15 -1.49 4.75
N GLY A 154 11.08 -0.50 5.65
CA GLY A 154 9.79 0.07 6.05
C GLY A 154 8.83 -1.00 6.60
N ALA A 155 9.39 -1.98 7.26
CA ALA A 155 8.77 -3.25 7.64
C ALA A 155 7.47 -3.10 8.46
N THR A 156 7.34 -2.04 9.28
CA THR A 156 6.12 -1.75 10.06
C THR A 156 5.02 -1.05 9.27
N GLY A 157 5.30 -0.60 8.05
CA GLY A 157 4.31 0.03 7.18
C GLY A 157 3.36 -0.98 6.54
N GLY A 158 2.29 -0.50 5.92
CA GLY A 158 1.27 -1.37 5.34
C GLY A 158 1.82 -2.35 4.30
N VAL A 159 2.62 -1.88 3.33
CA VAL A 159 3.24 -2.74 2.31
C VAL A 159 4.26 -3.68 2.95
N GLY A 160 5.13 -3.15 3.83
CA GLY A 160 6.17 -3.95 4.50
C GLY A 160 5.60 -5.10 5.30
N THR A 161 4.58 -4.84 6.12
CA THR A 161 3.87 -5.87 6.91
C THR A 161 3.30 -6.98 6.02
N LEU A 162 2.59 -6.61 4.95
CA LEU A 162 1.96 -7.58 4.06
C LEU A 162 2.98 -8.35 3.22
N ALA A 163 4.07 -7.69 2.80
CA ALA A 163 5.20 -8.34 2.11
C ALA A 163 5.88 -9.39 3.01
N ILE A 164 6.13 -9.05 4.28
CA ILE A 164 6.66 -9.99 5.28
C ILE A 164 5.71 -11.19 5.42
N SER A 165 4.43 -10.93 5.63
CA SER A 165 3.42 -11.99 5.81
C SER A 165 3.36 -12.94 4.61
N LEU A 166 3.41 -12.40 3.38
CA LEU A 166 3.42 -13.21 2.17
C LEU A 166 4.71 -14.03 2.04
N LEU A 167 5.88 -13.43 2.27
CA LEU A 167 7.17 -14.11 2.19
C LEU A 167 7.27 -15.24 3.21
N VAL A 168 6.89 -14.99 4.47
CA VAL A 168 6.88 -16.01 5.54
C VAL A 168 5.92 -17.15 5.17
N LYS A 169 4.71 -16.83 4.70
CA LYS A 169 3.74 -17.84 4.22
C LYS A 169 4.31 -18.73 3.11
N LEU A 170 5.13 -18.15 2.23
CA LEU A 170 5.77 -18.86 1.12
C LEU A 170 7.07 -19.58 1.52
N GLY A 171 7.42 -19.62 2.81
CA GLY A 171 8.56 -20.35 3.36
C GLY A 171 9.89 -19.63 3.28
N PHE A 172 9.89 -18.30 3.02
CA PHE A 172 11.12 -17.51 3.01
C PHE A 172 11.54 -17.09 4.41
N THR A 173 12.84 -17.00 4.64
CA THR A 173 13.42 -16.38 5.83
C THR A 173 13.50 -14.88 5.64
N VAL A 174 12.87 -14.10 6.54
CA VAL A 174 12.71 -12.65 6.39
C VAL A 174 13.41 -11.89 7.49
N ALA A 175 14.17 -10.86 7.12
CA ALA A 175 14.69 -9.82 7.99
C ALA A 175 13.87 -8.53 7.82
N ALA A 176 13.44 -7.93 8.92
CA ALA A 176 12.66 -6.69 8.93
C ALA A 176 13.53 -5.49 9.29
N LEU A 177 13.69 -4.52 8.39
CA LEU A 177 14.40 -3.27 8.67
C LEU A 177 13.42 -2.20 9.13
N THR A 178 13.61 -1.72 10.36
CA THR A 178 12.74 -0.70 10.98
C THR A 178 13.51 0.22 11.91
N ARG A 179 13.03 1.46 12.03
CA ARG A 179 13.47 2.44 13.05
C ARG A 179 12.70 2.32 14.37
N LYS A 180 11.78 1.36 14.50
CA LYS A 180 10.92 1.16 15.66
C LYS A 180 11.38 -0.07 16.47
N PRO A 181 12.27 0.08 17.44
CA PRO A 181 12.77 -1.07 18.23
C PRO A 181 11.66 -1.78 19.00
N ALA A 182 10.63 -1.06 19.43
CA ALA A 182 9.47 -1.64 20.13
C ALA A 182 8.61 -2.57 19.27
N ALA A 183 8.85 -2.66 17.95
CA ALA A 183 8.09 -3.54 17.05
C ALA A 183 8.58 -5.01 17.06
N GLU A 184 9.53 -5.39 17.89
CA GLU A 184 10.08 -6.76 17.90
C GLU A 184 9.01 -7.83 18.18
N ALA A 185 8.13 -7.59 19.16
CA ALA A 185 7.03 -8.52 19.47
C ALA A 185 6.05 -8.66 18.29
N TYR A 186 5.75 -7.56 17.62
CA TYR A 186 4.93 -7.55 16.40
C TYR A 186 5.55 -8.40 15.29
N PHE A 187 6.82 -8.24 15.03
CA PHE A 187 7.52 -9.00 14.00
C PHE A 187 7.65 -10.49 14.35
N ARG A 188 7.82 -10.82 15.63
CA ARG A 188 7.82 -12.21 16.11
C ARG A 188 6.49 -12.88 15.80
N GLY A 189 5.36 -12.19 16.02
CA GLY A 189 4.02 -12.66 15.65
C GLY A 189 3.85 -12.90 14.14
N LEU A 190 4.56 -12.15 13.30
CA LEU A 190 4.59 -12.33 11.85
C LEU A 190 5.57 -13.41 11.36
N GLY A 191 6.35 -14.03 12.23
CA GLY A 191 7.34 -15.06 11.86
C GLY A 191 8.64 -14.50 11.27
N VAL A 192 8.99 -13.23 11.55
CA VAL A 192 10.26 -12.62 11.13
C VAL A 192 11.41 -13.28 11.87
N ALA A 193 12.45 -13.67 11.13
CA ALA A 193 13.63 -14.32 11.70
C ALA A 193 14.52 -13.33 12.46
N ARG A 194 14.60 -12.09 11.99
CA ARG A 194 15.49 -11.08 12.56
C ARG A 194 14.98 -9.66 12.31
N VAL A 195 15.10 -8.79 13.32
CA VAL A 195 14.85 -7.34 13.19
C VAL A 195 16.20 -6.63 13.04
N VAL A 196 16.26 -5.71 12.09
CA VAL A 196 17.47 -4.95 11.76
C VAL A 196 17.17 -3.47 11.94
N ALA A 197 18.01 -2.76 12.65
CA ALA A 197 17.98 -1.30 12.70
C ALA A 197 18.69 -0.73 11.45
N PRO A 198 18.24 0.41 10.92
CA PRO A 198 19.04 1.17 9.96
C PRO A 198 20.41 1.48 10.58
N THR A 199 21.46 1.42 9.80
CA THR A 199 22.77 1.90 10.27
C THR A 199 22.70 3.40 10.50
N ASP A 200 22.94 3.84 11.74
CA ASP A 200 23.07 5.24 12.11
C ASP A 200 24.41 5.76 11.55
N GLY A 201 24.41 6.25 10.38
CA GLY A 201 25.60 6.82 9.79
C GLY A 201 25.41 6.91 8.29
N GLY A 202 25.57 8.11 7.78
CA GLY A 202 25.38 8.43 6.38
C GLY A 202 25.94 7.39 5.42
N ALA A 203 25.48 7.48 4.19
CA ALA A 203 25.83 6.59 3.10
C ALA A 203 27.31 6.17 3.21
N SER A 204 27.54 4.87 3.43
CA SER A 204 28.91 4.35 3.41
C SER A 204 29.51 4.62 2.03
N ASP A 205 30.69 5.24 1.98
CA ASP A 205 31.41 5.52 0.74
C ASP A 205 31.84 4.21 0.00
N LYS A 206 31.63 3.05 0.65
CA LYS A 206 31.91 1.75 0.03
C LYS A 206 30.91 1.49 -1.10
N ALA A 207 31.42 1.18 -2.26
CA ALA A 207 30.62 0.83 -3.43
C ALA A 207 29.87 -0.51 -3.28
N LEU A 208 30.39 -1.43 -2.43
CA LEU A 208 29.77 -2.71 -2.08
C LEU A 208 29.97 -3.00 -0.59
N HIS A 209 28.95 -3.56 0.02
CA HIS A 209 29.01 -4.18 1.36
C HIS A 209 29.23 -5.68 1.26
N LYS A 210 29.51 -6.32 2.40
CA LYS A 210 29.42 -7.79 2.50
C LYS A 210 28.00 -8.21 2.08
N ALA A 211 27.90 -9.19 1.20
CA ALA A 211 26.60 -9.75 0.81
C ALA A 211 25.88 -10.33 2.03
N GLN A 212 24.65 -9.90 2.25
CA GLN A 212 23.83 -10.29 3.40
C GLN A 212 22.47 -10.84 2.96
N TRP A 213 21.91 -10.30 1.86
CA TRP A 213 20.53 -10.54 1.45
C TRP A 213 20.47 -11.30 0.14
N ALA A 214 19.64 -12.33 0.05
CA ALA A 214 19.34 -13.00 -1.21
C ALA A 214 18.53 -12.08 -2.14
N ALA A 215 17.63 -11.29 -1.55
CA ALA A 215 16.82 -10.31 -2.23
C ALA A 215 16.32 -9.25 -1.22
N ALA A 216 15.64 -8.22 -1.71
CA ALA A 216 14.95 -7.27 -0.83
C ALA A 216 13.65 -6.75 -1.44
N ILE A 217 12.72 -6.33 -0.56
CA ILE A 217 11.58 -5.47 -0.90
C ILE A 217 11.82 -4.13 -0.23
N ASP A 218 11.94 -3.09 -1.05
CA ASP A 218 12.15 -1.73 -0.56
C ASP A 218 10.90 -0.88 -0.68
N THR A 219 10.39 -0.44 0.49
CA THR A 219 9.21 0.44 0.58
C THR A 219 9.59 1.87 0.98
N VAL A 220 10.86 2.20 1.03
CA VAL A 220 11.35 3.45 1.64
C VAL A 220 12.06 4.36 0.64
N GLY A 221 12.83 3.80 -0.28
CA GLY A 221 13.63 4.56 -1.24
C GLY A 221 14.83 5.27 -0.60
N GLY A 222 15.29 6.34 -1.24
CA GLY A 222 16.38 7.17 -0.74
C GLY A 222 17.68 6.40 -0.50
N GLU A 223 18.48 6.86 0.45
CA GLU A 223 19.77 6.23 0.80
C GLU A 223 19.60 4.81 1.36
N VAL A 224 18.43 4.49 1.93
CA VAL A 224 18.14 3.11 2.37
C VAL A 224 18.18 2.14 1.19
N LEU A 225 17.56 2.50 0.07
CA LEU A 225 17.62 1.69 -1.15
C LEU A 225 19.05 1.56 -1.67
N ALA A 226 19.84 2.65 -1.63
CA ALA A 226 21.25 2.62 -2.02
C ALA A 226 22.05 1.58 -1.20
N ASP A 227 21.89 1.58 0.11
CA ASP A 227 22.60 0.68 1.01
C ASP A 227 22.12 -0.78 0.86
N VAL A 228 20.82 -0.99 0.65
CA VAL A 228 20.27 -2.30 0.33
C VAL A 228 20.91 -2.89 -0.92
N LEU A 229 20.99 -2.12 -2.01
CA LEU A 229 21.61 -2.56 -3.27
C LEU A 229 23.07 -2.98 -3.09
N LYS A 230 23.83 -2.27 -2.25
CA LYS A 230 25.22 -2.62 -1.93
C LYS A 230 25.37 -3.96 -1.18
N ALA A 231 24.32 -4.38 -0.43
CA ALA A 231 24.33 -5.54 0.45
C ALA A 231 23.65 -6.79 -0.14
N VAL A 232 22.96 -6.68 -1.28
CA VAL A 232 22.36 -7.83 -1.97
C VAL A 232 23.45 -8.70 -2.59
N GLY A 233 23.28 -10.02 -2.50
CA GLY A 233 24.20 -11.03 -3.00
C GLY A 233 24.12 -11.25 -4.50
N TYR A 234 25.01 -12.11 -5.01
CA TYR A 234 25.15 -12.42 -6.44
C TYR A 234 23.83 -12.95 -7.05
N GLY A 235 23.41 -12.33 -8.17
CA GLY A 235 22.18 -12.68 -8.89
C GLY A 235 20.89 -12.36 -8.14
N GLY A 236 20.97 -11.58 -7.04
CA GLY A 236 19.81 -11.17 -6.27
C GLY A 236 18.99 -10.06 -6.95
N ALA A 237 17.88 -9.69 -6.34
CA ALA A 237 17.00 -8.64 -6.85
C ALA A 237 16.41 -7.77 -5.72
N VAL A 238 16.13 -6.53 -6.02
CA VAL A 238 15.42 -5.59 -5.13
C VAL A 238 14.16 -5.14 -5.82
N ALA A 239 12.98 -5.43 -5.23
CA ALA A 239 11.72 -4.88 -5.67
C ALA A 239 11.47 -3.56 -4.93
N ALA A 240 11.46 -2.43 -5.66
CA ALA A 240 11.33 -1.09 -5.10
C ALA A 240 9.94 -0.52 -5.43
N CYS A 241 9.19 -0.14 -4.38
CA CYS A 241 7.81 0.35 -4.51
C CYS A 241 7.51 1.60 -3.69
N GLY A 242 8.46 2.11 -2.90
CA GLY A 242 8.21 3.23 -2.00
C GLY A 242 9.26 4.34 -2.06
N MET A 243 8.90 5.50 -1.49
CA MET A 243 9.75 6.70 -1.50
C MET A 243 9.63 7.50 -0.18
N ALA A 244 9.29 6.82 0.93
CA ALA A 244 9.06 7.49 2.22
C ALA A 244 10.29 8.19 2.77
N ALA A 245 11.52 7.73 2.42
CA ALA A 245 12.78 8.37 2.79
C ALA A 245 13.37 9.26 1.67
N GLY A 246 12.69 9.35 0.53
CA GLY A 246 13.09 10.21 -0.58
C GLY A 246 12.97 9.53 -1.95
N THR A 247 12.98 10.36 -2.98
CA THR A 247 12.83 9.94 -4.40
C THR A 247 14.18 9.77 -5.11
N ARG A 248 15.26 10.23 -4.48
CA ARG A 248 16.62 10.19 -5.05
C ARG A 248 17.51 9.34 -4.18
N PHE A 249 18.41 8.59 -4.77
CA PHE A 249 19.49 7.89 -4.09
C PHE A 249 20.79 8.02 -4.88
N GLN A 250 21.93 8.02 -4.17
CA GLN A 250 23.24 7.92 -4.81
C GLN A 250 23.66 6.46 -4.85
N GLY A 251 24.10 6.00 -6.02
CA GLY A 251 24.46 4.61 -6.23
C GLY A 251 25.70 4.45 -7.09
N SER A 252 26.30 3.24 -7.00
CA SER A 252 27.35 2.78 -7.91
C SER A 252 26.78 1.73 -8.85
N VAL A 253 27.41 1.55 -10.00
CA VAL A 253 27.06 0.46 -10.92
C VAL A 253 27.59 -0.91 -10.44
N PHE A 254 28.46 -0.95 -9.43
CA PHE A 254 29.11 -2.19 -8.97
C PHE A 254 28.12 -3.29 -8.52
N PRO A 255 27.02 -3.03 -7.78
CA PRO A 255 26.03 -4.06 -7.50
C PRO A 255 25.52 -4.74 -8.78
N PHE A 256 25.30 -3.99 -9.82
CA PHE A 256 24.75 -4.47 -11.08
C PHE A 256 25.80 -5.27 -11.89
N ILE A 257 27.00 -4.72 -12.10
CA ILE A 257 27.99 -5.34 -13.00
C ILE A 257 28.82 -6.43 -12.30
N LEU A 258 29.07 -6.34 -10.97
CA LEU A 258 29.90 -7.31 -10.26
C LEU A 258 29.08 -8.42 -9.58
N ARG A 259 27.79 -8.16 -9.27
CA ARG A 259 26.92 -9.14 -8.61
C ARG A 259 25.68 -9.49 -9.42
N GLY A 260 25.46 -8.85 -10.58
CA GLY A 260 24.25 -9.08 -11.36
C GLY A 260 22.96 -8.76 -10.61
N VAL A 261 23.01 -7.83 -9.65
CA VAL A 261 21.83 -7.40 -8.88
C VAL A 261 20.84 -6.72 -9.84
N ARG A 262 19.56 -7.03 -9.68
CA ARG A 262 18.48 -6.43 -10.45
C ARG A 262 17.67 -5.50 -9.58
N LEU A 263 17.40 -4.27 -10.07
CA LEU A 263 16.47 -3.33 -9.44
C LEU A 263 15.16 -3.38 -10.23
N LEU A 264 14.08 -3.82 -9.58
CA LEU A 264 12.77 -4.04 -10.16
C LEU A 264 11.83 -2.94 -9.66
N GLY A 265 11.39 -2.05 -10.54
CA GLY A 265 10.37 -1.05 -10.21
C GLY A 265 8.99 -1.68 -10.15
N ILE A 266 8.23 -1.37 -9.11
CA ILE A 266 6.89 -1.92 -8.87
C ILE A 266 5.86 -0.78 -8.90
N ASP A 267 5.04 -0.78 -9.94
CA ASP A 267 3.90 0.13 -10.08
C ASP A 267 2.58 -0.60 -9.85
N SER A 268 1.92 -0.32 -8.73
CA SER A 268 0.58 -0.81 -8.43
C SER A 268 -0.54 0.10 -8.92
N VAL A 269 -0.21 1.32 -9.38
CA VAL A 269 -1.21 2.31 -9.82
C VAL A 269 -1.73 1.96 -11.22
N GLN A 270 -0.82 1.78 -12.18
CA GLN A 270 -1.14 1.46 -13.57
C GLN A 270 -0.93 -0.03 -13.90
N CYS A 271 -0.88 -0.86 -12.88
CA CYS A 271 -0.75 -2.31 -13.05
C CYS A 271 -1.84 -2.84 -14.00
N PRO A 272 -1.49 -3.58 -15.05
CA PRO A 272 -2.45 -4.12 -16.02
C PRO A 272 -3.54 -4.98 -15.36
N ARG A 273 -4.77 -4.88 -15.87
CA ARG A 273 -5.94 -5.57 -15.33
C ARG A 273 -5.71 -7.08 -15.16
N ALA A 274 -5.17 -7.76 -16.14
CA ALA A 274 -4.91 -9.20 -16.07
C ALA A 274 -3.96 -9.58 -14.92
N VAL A 275 -2.93 -8.75 -14.66
CA VAL A 275 -2.00 -8.96 -13.53
C VAL A 275 -2.71 -8.72 -12.20
N ARG A 276 -3.57 -7.68 -12.12
CA ARG A 276 -4.40 -7.45 -10.92
C ARG A 276 -5.31 -8.63 -10.63
N ASP A 277 -6.06 -9.10 -11.62
CA ASP A 277 -6.98 -10.22 -11.47
C ASP A 277 -6.24 -11.48 -10.98
N GLU A 278 -5.08 -11.80 -11.58
CA GLU A 278 -4.23 -12.91 -11.15
C GLU A 278 -3.78 -12.77 -9.69
N LEU A 279 -3.27 -11.60 -9.28
CA LEU A 279 -2.77 -11.40 -7.93
C LEU A 279 -3.88 -11.36 -6.89
N TRP A 280 -5.03 -10.77 -7.19
CA TRP A 280 -6.19 -10.82 -6.30
C TRP A 280 -6.70 -12.25 -6.13
N ALA A 281 -6.71 -13.08 -7.19
CA ALA A 281 -7.04 -14.49 -7.10
C ALA A 281 -6.03 -15.26 -6.23
N ARG A 282 -4.73 -14.97 -6.34
CA ARG A 282 -3.71 -15.55 -5.45
C ARG A 282 -3.90 -15.13 -4.00
N LEU A 283 -4.17 -13.84 -3.73
CA LEU A 283 -4.42 -13.32 -2.38
C LEU A 283 -5.69 -13.90 -1.75
N ALA A 284 -6.67 -14.27 -2.55
CA ALA A 284 -7.88 -14.98 -2.11
C ALA A 284 -7.67 -16.49 -1.89
N GLY A 285 -6.68 -17.08 -2.56
CA GLY A 285 -6.41 -18.51 -2.61
C GLY A 285 -5.06 -18.89 -1.98
N PRO A 286 -4.04 -19.30 -2.78
CA PRO A 286 -2.79 -19.85 -2.24
C PRO A 286 -1.97 -18.86 -1.40
N TRP A 287 -2.13 -17.56 -1.61
CA TRP A 287 -1.46 -16.49 -0.85
C TRP A 287 -2.34 -15.87 0.24
N ARG A 288 -3.51 -16.45 0.52
CA ARG A 288 -4.43 -15.92 1.52
C ARG A 288 -3.78 -15.88 2.91
N LEU A 289 -3.80 -14.70 3.52
CA LEU A 289 -3.31 -14.49 4.88
C LEU A 289 -4.44 -14.73 5.90
N SER A 290 -4.18 -15.56 6.90
CA SER A 290 -5.17 -15.90 7.95
C SER A 290 -5.21 -14.91 9.10
N HIS A 291 -4.21 -14.02 9.22
CA HIS A 291 -4.00 -13.12 10.34
C HIS A 291 -4.24 -11.64 9.97
N LEU A 292 -5.12 -11.36 9.02
CA LEU A 292 -5.41 -9.98 8.60
C LEU A 292 -5.96 -9.14 9.77
N ALA A 293 -6.76 -9.75 10.66
CA ALA A 293 -7.30 -9.08 11.84
C ALA A 293 -6.21 -8.67 12.85
N ASP A 294 -5.07 -9.38 12.90
CA ASP A 294 -3.98 -9.08 13.83
C ASP A 294 -3.13 -7.88 13.40
N ILE A 295 -3.20 -7.51 12.13
CA ILE A 295 -2.40 -6.43 11.55
C ILE A 295 -3.22 -5.18 11.24
N GLU A 296 -4.53 -5.20 11.44
CA GLU A 296 -5.39 -4.06 11.13
C GLU A 296 -5.64 -3.17 12.35
N GLN A 297 -5.88 -1.91 12.08
CA GLN A 297 -6.41 -0.91 12.99
C GLN A 297 -7.64 -0.31 12.33
N VAL A 298 -8.79 -0.41 12.98
CA VAL A 298 -10.05 0.06 12.42
C VAL A 298 -10.28 1.51 12.80
N VAL A 299 -10.70 2.32 11.85
CA VAL A 299 -11.14 3.70 12.05
C VAL A 299 -12.41 3.97 11.26
N ASP A 300 -13.26 4.83 11.74
CA ASP A 300 -14.31 5.45 10.95
C ASP A 300 -13.83 6.77 10.32
N ARG A 301 -14.67 7.39 9.50
CA ARG A 301 -14.32 8.64 8.83
C ARG A 301 -14.16 9.83 9.77
N GLN A 302 -14.79 9.83 10.96
CA GLN A 302 -14.64 10.90 11.95
C GLN A 302 -13.23 10.89 12.56
N HIS A 303 -12.61 9.72 12.64
CA HIS A 303 -11.27 9.51 13.19
C HIS A 303 -10.15 9.47 12.14
N LEU A 304 -10.45 9.76 10.86
CA LEU A 304 -9.45 9.79 9.79
C LEU A 304 -8.36 10.85 10.01
N GLY A 305 -8.69 12.05 10.45
CA GLY A 305 -7.72 13.13 10.67
C GLY A 305 -6.58 12.74 11.62
N PRO A 306 -6.86 12.26 12.84
CA PRO A 306 -5.85 11.71 13.74
C PRO A 306 -5.07 10.53 13.14
N ALA A 307 -5.73 9.62 12.42
CA ALA A 307 -5.09 8.47 11.79
C ALA A 307 -4.10 8.89 10.69
N ILE A 308 -4.47 9.86 9.85
CA ILE A 308 -3.62 10.47 8.82
C ILE A 308 -2.38 11.10 9.47
N THR A 309 -2.57 11.87 10.53
CA THR A 309 -1.46 12.51 11.25
C THR A 309 -0.50 11.47 11.80
N ALA A 310 -0.99 10.43 12.46
CA ALA A 310 -0.17 9.35 13.01
C ALA A 310 0.57 8.57 11.92
N LEU A 311 -0.05 8.38 10.73
CA LEU A 311 0.61 7.72 9.60
C LEU A 311 1.79 8.57 9.08
N LEU A 312 1.61 9.87 8.89
CA LEU A 312 2.65 10.78 8.42
C LEU A 312 3.80 10.92 9.43
N GLN A 313 3.51 10.86 10.73
CA GLN A 313 4.51 10.81 11.80
C GLN A 313 5.24 9.47 11.91
N GLY A 314 4.79 8.46 11.13
CA GLY A 314 5.36 7.12 11.16
C GLY A 314 5.08 6.35 12.46
N THR A 315 4.09 6.73 13.26
CA THR A 315 3.75 6.07 14.54
C THR A 315 2.84 4.85 14.36
N ARG A 316 2.11 4.77 13.25
CA ARG A 316 1.24 3.61 12.96
C ARG A 316 2.04 2.38 12.52
N THR A 317 1.50 1.20 12.82
CA THR A 317 2.05 -0.10 12.43
C THR A 317 0.93 -0.93 11.79
N GLY A 318 1.26 -1.72 10.77
CA GLY A 318 0.29 -2.56 10.06
C GLY A 318 -0.60 -1.78 9.10
N ARG A 319 -1.87 -2.18 9.03
CA ARG A 319 -2.87 -1.63 8.13
C ARG A 319 -3.89 -0.80 8.87
N THR A 320 -4.46 0.19 8.20
CA THR A 320 -5.62 0.93 8.69
C THR A 320 -6.80 0.67 7.77
N LEU A 321 -7.81 -0.01 8.28
CA LEU A 321 -9.11 -0.18 7.65
C LEU A 321 -9.99 1.04 7.97
N VAL A 322 -10.63 1.59 6.95
CA VAL A 322 -11.59 2.69 7.11
C VAL A 322 -13.00 2.17 6.89
N VAL A 323 -13.82 2.23 7.94
CA VAL A 323 -15.26 1.91 7.84
C VAL A 323 -16.00 3.12 7.27
N VAL A 324 -16.73 2.90 6.18
CA VAL A 324 -17.50 3.95 5.48
C VAL A 324 -18.99 3.75 5.75
N THR A 325 -19.62 2.75 5.13
CA THR A 325 -21.01 2.35 5.40
C THR A 325 -21.13 0.87 5.78
N GLY A 326 -19.97 0.18 5.96
CA GLY A 326 -19.90 -1.19 6.42
C GLY A 326 -20.29 -1.31 7.91
N GLU A 327 -20.47 -2.53 8.38
CA GLU A 327 -20.70 -2.77 9.80
C GLU A 327 -19.42 -2.45 10.57
N PRO A 328 -19.49 -1.67 11.66
CA PRO A 328 -18.39 -1.55 12.59
C PRO A 328 -18.13 -2.91 13.27
N VAL A 329 -16.90 -3.14 13.67
CA VAL A 329 -16.47 -4.37 14.35
C VAL A 329 -16.85 -4.31 15.81
#